data_63e1ff0fca8bf1de7e5a9cd69ce6512b
#
_entry.id   63e1ff0fca8bf1de7e5a9cd69ce6512b
#
_cell.length_a   1.000
_cell.length_b   1.000
_cell.length_c   1.000
_cell.angle_alpha   90.00
_cell.angle_beta   90.00
_cell.angle_gamma   90.00
#
_symmetry.space_group_name_H-M   'P 1'
#
loop_
_entity.id
_entity.type
_entity.pdbx_description
1 polymer ?
#
loop_
_entity_poly.entity_id
_entity_poly.type
_entity_poly.pdbx_seq_one_letter_code
_entity_poly.pdbx_strand_id
1 'polypeptide(L)'
;MSLFKLLLVLPIIALTACGFTPVYGTDGTANVLMSNVLVQGPKTRNGYLLTKQLETRLGRTTDPRFDLGLEITTTLDTLNINAKGDIERYNLIGSATYTLHDKQTGEITASGKVNSFTGYSATGTTVATQAAQQDAQKRLMIILADLIITNLIATADLPK
;
A
#
# COMPACT_ATOMS: atom_id res chain seq x y z
N MET A 1 18.72 -46.90 -23.58
CA MET A 1 17.68 -46.38 -22.65
C MET A 1 18.20 -45.41 -21.60
N SER A 2 19.49 -45.24 -21.40
CA SER A 2 20.06 -44.36 -20.36
C SER A 2 20.18 -42.89 -20.81
N LEU A 3 20.61 -42.64 -22.05
CA LEU A 3 20.80 -41.29 -22.60
C LEU A 3 19.48 -40.47 -22.71
N PHE A 4 18.37 -41.12 -23.04
CA PHE A 4 17.07 -40.49 -23.16
C PHE A 4 16.50 -40.04 -21.80
N LYS A 5 16.78 -40.79 -20.73
CA LYS A 5 16.42 -40.42 -19.34
C LYS A 5 17.26 -39.23 -18.84
N LEU A 6 18.54 -39.17 -19.22
CA LEU A 6 19.43 -38.07 -18.87
C LEU A 6 19.01 -36.75 -19.58
N LEU A 7 18.55 -36.83 -20.83
CA LEU A 7 18.08 -35.68 -21.60
C LEU A 7 16.75 -35.11 -21.06
N LEU A 8 15.94 -35.94 -20.40
CA LEU A 8 14.65 -35.51 -19.80
C LEU A 8 14.82 -34.83 -18.41
N VAL A 9 15.91 -35.14 -17.70
CA VAL A 9 16.19 -34.56 -16.36
C VAL A 9 16.85 -33.19 -16.46
N LEU A 10 17.58 -32.89 -17.53
CA LEU A 10 18.31 -31.66 -17.74
C LEU A 10 17.41 -30.38 -17.72
N PRO A 11 16.22 -30.32 -18.38
CA PRO A 11 15.34 -29.16 -18.31
C PRO A 11 14.69 -28.95 -16.95
N ILE A 12 14.55 -29.98 -16.11
CA ILE A 12 13.97 -29.85 -14.75
C ILE A 12 14.95 -29.12 -13.81
N ILE A 13 16.25 -29.37 -13.98
CA ILE A 13 17.30 -28.68 -13.19
C ILE A 13 17.43 -27.20 -13.61
N ALA A 14 17.15 -26.85 -14.87
CA ALA A 14 17.18 -25.49 -15.35
C ALA A 14 16.02 -24.62 -14.80
N LEU A 15 14.91 -25.18 -14.37
CA LEU A 15 13.78 -24.48 -13.76
C LEU A 15 14.05 -24.00 -12.32
N THR A 16 15.04 -24.54 -11.63
CA THR A 16 15.42 -24.09 -10.28
C THR A 16 16.40 -22.91 -10.28
N ALA A 17 16.90 -22.50 -11.45
CA ALA A 17 17.83 -21.37 -11.60
C ALA A 17 17.17 -19.99 -11.61
N CYS A 18 15.83 -19.88 -11.67
CA CYS A 18 15.14 -18.64 -11.36
C CYS A 18 15.23 -18.43 -9.85
N GLY A 19 16.13 -17.55 -9.40
CA GLY A 19 16.33 -17.17 -7.99
C GLY A 19 15.10 -16.48 -7.38
N PHE A 20 13.94 -17.15 -7.43
CA PHE A 20 12.69 -16.67 -6.82
C PHE A 20 12.77 -16.86 -5.31
N THR A 21 13.06 -15.78 -4.59
CA THR A 21 12.95 -15.77 -3.12
C THR A 21 11.50 -15.46 -2.75
N PRO A 22 10.80 -16.37 -2.05
CA PRO A 22 9.43 -16.10 -1.63
C PRO A 22 9.41 -14.95 -0.62
N VAL A 23 8.69 -13.88 -0.95
CA VAL A 23 8.59 -12.63 -0.16
C VAL A 23 8.01 -12.88 1.24
N TYR A 24 7.18 -13.90 1.39
CA TYR A 24 6.61 -14.38 2.66
C TYR A 24 7.36 -15.60 3.23
N GLY A 25 8.56 -15.89 2.74
CA GLY A 25 9.45 -16.90 3.34
C GLY A 25 9.96 -16.46 4.72
N THR A 26 10.55 -17.37 5.48
CA THR A 26 11.07 -17.10 6.85
C THR A 26 12.03 -15.89 6.90
N ASP A 27 12.80 -15.67 5.83
CA ASP A 27 13.75 -14.55 5.68
C ASP A 27 13.23 -13.48 4.70
N GLY A 28 11.94 -13.47 4.39
CA GLY A 28 11.33 -12.53 3.45
C GLY A 28 11.10 -11.15 4.07
N THR A 29 11.27 -10.09 3.28
CA THR A 29 11.04 -8.69 3.67
C THR A 29 9.69 -8.47 4.37
N ALA A 30 8.64 -9.18 3.92
CA ALA A 30 7.32 -9.10 4.52
C ALA A 30 7.32 -9.54 6.00
N ASN A 31 8.01 -10.63 6.34
CA ASN A 31 8.08 -11.12 7.73
C ASN A 31 8.87 -10.18 8.64
N VAL A 32 9.94 -9.57 8.14
CA VAL A 32 10.73 -8.59 8.90
C VAL A 32 9.90 -7.35 9.23
N LEU A 33 9.02 -6.92 8.34
CA LEU A 33 8.12 -5.77 8.55
C LEU A 33 6.92 -6.11 9.45
N MET A 34 6.44 -7.36 9.41
CA MET A 34 5.28 -7.75 10.23
C MET A 34 5.56 -7.63 11.72
N SER A 35 4.67 -6.91 12.41
CA SER A 35 4.74 -6.63 13.87
C SER A 35 6.03 -5.93 14.32
N ASN A 36 6.71 -5.23 13.42
CA ASN A 36 7.95 -4.49 13.70
C ASN A 36 7.90 -3.02 13.29
N VAL A 37 6.77 -2.54 12.73
CA VAL A 37 6.62 -1.18 12.20
C VAL A 37 5.66 -0.38 13.07
N LEU A 38 6.11 0.81 13.51
CA LEU A 38 5.26 1.85 14.08
C LEU A 38 4.83 2.80 12.96
N VAL A 39 3.54 2.90 12.72
CA VAL A 39 2.99 3.78 11.68
C VAL A 39 2.66 5.15 12.25
N GLN A 40 3.28 6.20 11.71
CA GLN A 40 3.10 7.59 12.13
C GLN A 40 2.43 8.39 10.99
N GLY A 41 1.11 8.49 11.05
CA GLY A 41 0.32 9.25 10.08
C GLY A 41 -0.06 10.65 10.59
N PRO A 42 -0.46 11.56 9.68
CA PRO A 42 -0.96 12.89 10.05
C PRO A 42 -2.24 12.78 10.88
N LYS A 43 -2.42 13.73 11.83
CA LYS A 43 -3.59 13.78 12.73
C LYS A 43 -4.85 14.29 12.03
N THR A 44 -5.20 13.67 10.90
CA THR A 44 -6.40 13.95 10.11
C THR A 44 -7.25 12.70 9.98
N ARG A 45 -8.51 12.85 9.51
CA ARG A 45 -9.38 11.69 9.25
C ARG A 45 -8.75 10.70 8.26
N ASN A 46 -8.18 11.21 7.15
CA ASN A 46 -7.52 10.38 6.15
C ASN A 46 -6.26 9.71 6.72
N GLY A 47 -5.48 10.45 7.53
CA GLY A 47 -4.32 9.90 8.24
C GLY A 47 -4.70 8.75 9.16
N TYR A 48 -5.76 8.91 9.96
CA TYR A 48 -6.28 7.84 10.82
C TYR A 48 -6.71 6.60 10.02
N LEU A 49 -7.45 6.81 8.91
CA LEU A 49 -7.92 5.69 8.07
C LEU A 49 -6.76 4.94 7.42
N LEU A 50 -5.76 5.67 6.90
CA LEU A 50 -4.57 5.06 6.31
C LEU A 50 -3.72 4.31 7.34
N THR A 51 -3.44 4.95 8.49
CA THR A 51 -2.69 4.33 9.59
C THR A 51 -3.38 3.05 10.08
N LYS A 52 -4.70 3.12 10.32
CA LYS A 52 -5.48 1.94 10.73
C LYS A 52 -5.37 0.79 9.73
N GLN A 53 -5.40 1.09 8.43
CA GLN A 53 -5.31 0.06 7.39
C GLN A 53 -3.89 -0.55 7.32
N LEU A 54 -2.85 0.28 7.42
CA LEU A 54 -1.46 -0.18 7.47
C LEU A 54 -1.20 -1.04 8.72
N GLU A 55 -1.66 -0.62 9.89
CA GLU A 55 -1.56 -1.41 11.13
C GLU A 55 -2.32 -2.74 11.06
N THR A 56 -3.46 -2.76 10.35
CA THR A 56 -4.23 -4.01 10.14
C THR A 56 -3.45 -5.01 9.30
N ARG A 57 -2.65 -4.55 8.34
CA ARG A 57 -1.87 -5.37 7.43
C ARG A 57 -0.49 -5.74 7.98
N LEU A 58 0.20 -4.78 8.61
CA LEU A 58 1.57 -4.96 9.13
C LEU A 58 1.57 -5.54 10.56
N GLY A 59 0.44 -5.50 11.26
CA GLY A 59 0.36 -5.81 12.67
C GLY A 59 0.73 -4.61 13.53
N ARG A 60 0.28 -4.63 14.80
CA ARG A 60 0.66 -3.66 15.83
C ARG A 60 1.79 -4.21 16.67
N THR A 61 2.69 -3.34 17.09
CA THR A 61 3.79 -3.71 17.97
C THR A 61 3.95 -2.72 19.10
N THR A 62 4.44 -3.20 20.24
CA THR A 62 4.84 -2.38 21.39
C THR A 62 6.34 -2.08 21.39
N ASP A 63 7.12 -2.85 20.61
CA ASP A 63 8.56 -2.68 20.45
C ASP A 63 8.93 -2.62 18.94
N PRO A 64 8.67 -1.47 18.29
CA PRO A 64 8.91 -1.32 16.86
C PRO A 64 10.40 -1.14 16.57
N ARG A 65 10.89 -1.90 15.60
CA ARG A 65 12.21 -1.68 15.01
C ARG A 65 12.20 -0.54 14.00
N PHE A 66 11.09 -0.39 13.26
CA PHE A 66 10.98 0.60 12.18
C PHE A 66 9.90 1.63 12.50
N ASP A 67 10.14 2.88 12.08
CA ASP A 67 9.17 3.97 12.08
C ASP A 67 8.77 4.31 10.64
N LEU A 68 7.48 4.19 10.33
CA LEU A 68 6.90 4.53 9.03
C LEU A 68 6.20 5.89 9.11
N GLY A 69 6.87 6.94 8.62
CA GLY A 69 6.31 8.28 8.47
C GLY A 69 5.44 8.38 7.23
N LEU A 70 4.31 9.10 7.31
CA LEU A 70 3.33 9.28 6.23
C LEU A 70 2.96 10.73 6.03
N GLU A 71 2.88 11.16 4.77
CA GLU A 71 2.27 12.41 4.33
C GLU A 71 1.17 12.10 3.32
N ILE A 72 0.00 12.76 3.44
CA ILE A 72 -1.17 12.49 2.60
C ILE A 72 -1.69 13.80 2.04
N THR A 73 -1.93 13.82 0.73
CA THR A 73 -2.63 14.90 0.04
C THR A 73 -3.84 14.32 -0.70
N THR A 74 -4.99 14.98 -0.60
CA THR A 74 -6.19 14.60 -1.35
C THR A 74 -6.76 15.80 -2.07
N THR A 75 -7.18 15.59 -3.33
CA THR A 75 -7.81 16.61 -4.19
C THR A 75 -9.12 16.05 -4.73
N LEU A 76 -10.14 16.92 -4.80
CA LEU A 76 -11.45 16.58 -5.34
C LEU A 76 -11.61 17.22 -6.71
N ASP A 77 -11.82 16.40 -7.74
CA ASP A 77 -12.09 16.83 -9.11
C ASP A 77 -13.52 16.54 -9.50
N THR A 78 -14.11 17.43 -10.31
CA THR A 78 -15.44 17.25 -10.91
C THR A 78 -15.31 16.47 -12.21
N LEU A 79 -16.01 15.31 -12.32
CA LEU A 79 -15.96 14.47 -13.50
C LEU A 79 -17.12 14.69 -14.46
N ASN A 80 -18.32 14.97 -13.95
CA ASN A 80 -19.51 15.10 -14.77
C ASN A 80 -20.42 16.21 -14.27
N ILE A 81 -20.85 17.06 -15.21
CA ILE A 81 -21.81 18.15 -14.99
C ILE A 81 -22.96 17.94 -15.96
N ASN A 82 -24.20 17.95 -15.47
CA ASN A 82 -25.37 17.80 -16.32
C ASN A 82 -25.70 19.10 -17.08
N ALA A 83 -26.69 19.04 -17.99
CA ALA A 83 -27.09 20.19 -18.80
C ALA A 83 -27.67 21.38 -17.98
N LYS A 84 -27.97 21.20 -16.70
CA LYS A 84 -28.44 22.22 -15.76
C LYS A 84 -27.31 22.85 -14.96
N GLY A 85 -26.08 22.35 -15.10
CA GLY A 85 -24.90 22.82 -14.35
C GLY A 85 -24.67 22.11 -13.02
N ASP A 86 -25.47 21.05 -12.69
CA ASP A 86 -25.29 20.30 -11.45
C ASP A 86 -24.18 19.27 -11.61
N ILE A 87 -23.35 19.11 -10.58
CA ILE A 87 -22.29 18.10 -10.55
C ILE A 87 -22.90 16.75 -10.18
N GLU A 88 -22.74 15.76 -11.07
CA GLU A 88 -23.26 14.41 -10.87
C GLU A 88 -22.23 13.43 -10.35
N ARG A 89 -20.93 13.71 -10.58
CA ARG A 89 -19.85 12.79 -10.22
C ARG A 89 -18.58 13.55 -9.82
N TYR A 90 -17.97 13.07 -8.76
CA TYR A 90 -16.66 13.52 -8.29
C TYR A 90 -15.62 12.41 -8.39
N ASN A 91 -14.37 12.81 -8.61
CA ASN A 91 -13.18 12.00 -8.49
C ASN A 91 -12.35 12.49 -7.33
N LEU A 92 -12.11 11.64 -6.34
CA LEU A 92 -11.24 11.91 -5.21
C LEU A 92 -9.86 11.31 -5.51
N ILE A 93 -8.88 12.16 -5.76
CA ILE A 93 -7.49 11.80 -6.05
C ILE A 93 -6.71 11.85 -4.74
N GLY A 94 -5.89 10.86 -4.47
CA GLY A 94 -5.02 10.80 -3.30
C GLY A 94 -3.59 10.48 -3.65
N SER A 95 -2.69 11.10 -2.92
CA SER A 95 -1.25 10.86 -2.93
C SER A 95 -0.78 10.62 -1.52
N ALA A 96 0.03 9.59 -1.31
CA ALA A 96 0.70 9.34 -0.04
C ALA A 96 2.20 9.19 -0.28
N THR A 97 3.00 9.97 0.45
CA THR A 97 4.45 9.82 0.54
C THR A 97 4.75 9.08 1.83
N TYR A 98 5.69 8.15 1.77
CA TYR A 98 6.10 7.36 2.93
C TYR A 98 7.61 7.29 3.05
N THR A 99 8.10 7.19 4.29
CA THR A 99 9.51 7.00 4.62
C THR A 99 9.62 6.03 5.78
N LEU A 100 10.36 4.94 5.58
CA LEU A 100 10.65 3.92 6.59
C LEU A 100 12.04 4.13 7.15
N HIS A 101 12.14 4.34 8.46
CA HIS A 101 13.40 4.51 9.19
C HIS A 101 13.67 3.28 10.05
N ASP A 102 14.90 2.77 10.04
CA ASP A 102 15.36 1.83 11.04
C ASP A 102 15.76 2.61 12.31
N LYS A 103 15.13 2.32 13.44
CA LYS A 103 15.37 3.00 14.72
C LYS A 103 16.74 2.67 15.33
N GLN A 104 17.34 1.55 14.95
CA GLN A 104 18.64 1.13 15.46
C GLN A 104 19.80 1.87 14.77
N THR A 105 19.69 2.05 13.44
CA THR A 105 20.75 2.72 12.66
C THR A 105 20.45 4.19 12.39
N GLY A 106 19.17 4.60 12.45
CA GLY A 106 18.69 5.92 12.05
C GLY A 106 18.60 6.11 10.53
N GLU A 107 18.87 5.07 9.75
CA GLU A 107 18.88 5.12 8.29
C GLU A 107 17.48 4.97 7.68
N ILE A 108 17.30 5.56 6.50
CA ILE A 108 16.10 5.37 5.68
C ILE A 108 16.28 4.07 4.90
N THR A 109 15.48 3.05 5.22
CA THR A 109 15.52 1.74 4.58
C THR A 109 14.56 1.63 3.39
N ALA A 110 13.54 2.49 3.32
CA ALA A 110 12.68 2.64 2.16
C ALA A 110 12.01 4.01 2.15
N SER A 111 11.75 4.54 0.96
CA SER A 111 10.91 5.74 0.78
C SER A 111 10.23 5.68 -0.57
N GLY A 112 9.09 6.36 -0.69
CA GLY A 112 8.39 6.41 -1.96
C GLY A 112 7.11 7.23 -1.90
N LYS A 113 6.46 7.30 -3.08
CA LYS A 113 5.19 7.99 -3.26
C LYS A 113 4.26 7.11 -4.06
N VAL A 114 3.02 6.99 -3.59
CA VAL A 114 1.94 6.27 -4.26
C VAL A 114 0.78 7.21 -4.54
N ASN A 115 0.08 6.96 -5.66
CA ASN A 115 -1.08 7.76 -6.06
C ASN A 115 -2.22 6.81 -6.43
N SER A 116 -3.43 7.21 -6.13
CA SER A 116 -4.64 6.50 -6.56
C SER A 116 -5.83 7.45 -6.58
N PHE A 117 -6.97 6.97 -7.06
CA PHE A 117 -8.22 7.73 -7.06
C PHE A 117 -9.42 6.83 -6.81
N THR A 118 -10.53 7.44 -6.38
CA THR A 118 -11.84 6.81 -6.26
C THR A 118 -12.93 7.78 -6.69
N GLY A 119 -13.95 7.28 -7.38
CA GLY A 119 -15.11 8.10 -7.75
C GLY A 119 -16.30 7.86 -6.83
N TYR A 120 -17.16 8.88 -6.71
CA TYR A 120 -18.48 8.77 -6.10
C TYR A 120 -19.54 9.62 -6.82
N SER A 121 -20.80 9.22 -6.71
CA SER A 121 -21.94 9.93 -7.30
C SER A 121 -22.47 11.00 -6.35
N ALA A 122 -22.89 12.14 -6.90
CA ALA A 122 -23.52 13.24 -6.19
C ALA A 122 -24.98 13.49 -6.61
N THR A 123 -25.60 12.53 -7.30
CA THR A 123 -26.99 12.66 -7.82
C THR A 123 -28.07 12.43 -6.77
N GLY A 124 -27.71 12.13 -5.53
CA GLY A 124 -28.66 11.85 -4.45
C GLY A 124 -28.96 13.07 -3.58
N THR A 125 -29.58 12.81 -2.43
CA THR A 125 -29.72 13.82 -1.37
C THR A 125 -28.38 14.23 -0.81
N THR A 126 -28.30 15.39 -0.15
CA THR A 126 -27.06 15.86 0.52
C THR A 126 -26.47 14.81 1.47
N VAL A 127 -27.35 14.12 2.23
CA VAL A 127 -26.92 13.06 3.15
C VAL A 127 -26.32 11.87 2.40
N ALA A 128 -26.99 11.42 1.30
CA ALA A 128 -26.50 10.34 0.48
C ALA A 128 -25.16 10.66 -0.18
N THR A 129 -25.00 11.87 -0.69
CA THR A 129 -23.74 12.36 -1.29
C THR A 129 -22.62 12.40 -0.27
N GLN A 130 -22.89 12.88 0.95
CA GLN A 130 -21.89 12.90 2.03
C GLN A 130 -21.47 11.49 2.45
N ALA A 131 -22.41 10.55 2.54
CA ALA A 131 -22.10 9.15 2.83
C ALA A 131 -21.24 8.53 1.72
N ALA A 132 -21.57 8.79 0.45
CA ALA A 132 -20.80 8.32 -0.71
C ALA A 132 -19.37 8.90 -0.72
N GLN A 133 -19.20 10.17 -0.36
CA GLN A 133 -17.88 10.81 -0.22
C GLN A 133 -17.05 10.14 0.88
N GLN A 134 -17.65 9.88 2.05
CA GLN A 134 -16.96 9.23 3.15
C GLN A 134 -16.53 7.80 2.81
N ASP A 135 -17.36 7.06 2.07
CA ASP A 135 -17.02 5.73 1.58
C ASP A 135 -15.90 5.79 0.54
N ALA A 136 -15.94 6.75 -0.39
CA ALA A 136 -14.87 6.97 -1.35
C ALA A 136 -13.53 7.27 -0.67
N GLN A 137 -13.52 8.12 0.37
CA GLN A 137 -12.33 8.40 1.18
C GLN A 137 -11.78 7.12 1.82
N LYS A 138 -12.65 6.31 2.42
CA LYS A 138 -12.24 5.04 3.04
C LYS A 138 -11.62 4.08 2.03
N ARG A 139 -12.25 3.89 0.86
CA ARG A 139 -11.71 3.05 -0.22
C ARG A 139 -10.36 3.56 -0.71
N LEU A 140 -10.21 4.88 -0.90
CA LEU A 140 -8.96 5.49 -1.33
C LEU A 140 -7.82 5.19 -0.35
N MET A 141 -8.07 5.30 0.97
CA MET A 141 -7.06 5.01 1.99
C MET A 141 -6.68 3.52 2.02
N ILE A 142 -7.63 2.62 1.75
CA ILE A 142 -7.34 1.18 1.61
C ILE A 142 -6.41 0.93 0.43
N ILE A 143 -6.71 1.50 -0.75
CA ILE A 143 -5.89 1.34 -1.95
C ILE A 143 -4.48 1.90 -1.73
N LEU A 144 -4.36 3.11 -1.15
CA LEU A 144 -3.06 3.71 -0.86
C LEU A 144 -2.25 2.86 0.13
N ALA A 145 -2.89 2.29 1.15
CA ALA A 145 -2.22 1.38 2.09
C ALA A 145 -1.68 0.14 1.40
N ASP A 146 -2.48 -0.50 0.54
CA ASP A 146 -2.08 -1.70 -0.19
C ASP A 146 -0.91 -1.40 -1.15
N LEU A 147 -0.90 -0.24 -1.82
CA LEU A 147 0.21 0.21 -2.66
C LEU A 147 1.49 0.48 -1.85
N ILE A 148 1.37 1.13 -0.68
CA ILE A 148 2.51 1.37 0.21
C ILE A 148 3.12 0.03 0.66
N ILE A 149 2.31 -0.91 1.13
CA ILE A 149 2.78 -2.23 1.57
C ILE A 149 3.47 -2.97 0.43
N THR A 150 2.87 -3.00 -0.76
CA THR A 150 3.46 -3.65 -1.93
C THR A 150 4.82 -3.06 -2.27
N ASN A 151 4.94 -1.73 -2.25
CA ASN A 151 6.21 -1.05 -2.52
C ASN A 151 7.24 -1.30 -1.42
N LEU A 152 6.84 -1.21 -0.13
CA LEU A 152 7.73 -1.51 0.99
C LEU A 152 8.32 -2.91 0.88
N ILE A 153 7.48 -3.93 0.61
CA ILE A 153 7.92 -5.31 0.46
C ILE A 153 8.88 -5.48 -0.72
N ALA A 154 8.66 -4.73 -1.82
CA ALA A 154 9.44 -4.84 -3.04
C ALA A 154 10.79 -4.07 -2.99
N THR A 155 10.86 -2.97 -2.24
CA THR A 155 11.99 -2.02 -2.32
C THR A 155 12.74 -1.80 -1.02
N ALA A 156 12.22 -2.27 0.15
CA ALA A 156 12.89 -2.04 1.41
C ALA A 156 14.22 -2.82 1.47
N ASP A 157 15.31 -2.09 1.67
CA ASP A 157 16.62 -2.67 1.97
C ASP A 157 16.70 -2.91 3.49
N LEU A 158 16.26 -4.10 3.89
CA LEU A 158 16.21 -4.48 5.29
C LEU A 158 17.44 -5.29 5.66
N PRO A 159 18.09 -5.00 6.78
CA PRO A 159 19.18 -5.83 7.28
C PRO A 159 18.67 -7.23 7.61
N LYS A 160 19.33 -8.21 7.05
CA LYS A 160 19.08 -9.65 7.28
C LYS A 160 19.47 -10.09 8.67
#